data_835e7896bf8600198e1962ca1d91779b
#
_entry.id   835e7896bf8600198e1962ca1d91779b
#
_cell.length_a   1.000
_cell.length_b   1.000
_cell.length_c   1.000
_cell.angle_alpha   90.00
_cell.angle_beta   90.00
_cell.angle_gamma   90.00
#
_symmetry.space_group_name_H-M   'P 1'
#
loop_
_entity.id
_entity.type
_entity.pdbx_description
1 polymer ?
#
loop_
_entity_poly.entity_id
_entity_poly.type
_entity_poly.pdbx_seq_one_letter_code
_entity_poly.pdbx_strand_id
1 'polypeptide(L)'
;MEPCEGTVGGATKKPKPSPAPPIAALGDDFLGEILLRLPDMASLASAALACKQWHRVASDPAVFRRFDALRRPPLVGFLLTDRGDMPSPYRSPNLFFVHATRNPNLAAAAADGDFFFEDLPAVDSDDEEEGYDWDEWRLRGCDGGRLLLSRGRDGLDLAVYDPISRTAVFLRPDGVFRACTHVVRYAIVVDEADGSFLVIGFDFRGAVFSSRSGKWVKINMERVKLEKGDVTYEHEIFDKIHSFSSDGMAAGRFAYWRSNTKKDRHFNPVERIMVLDTTTMEWSVITAPFPAGESYCVADMPEHGGLCLFSSKEQCLQLWVRNSVGGWVLKKDFSLLNEWMKKIRRAEWMKRVRVLAARAGYVYMEFWSIRKANSYFLVLNMRTMKMSVFPNNPEDPHRGPAFPFFMRLEPLLGPDEDQNVHLDV
;
A
#
# COMPACT_ATOMS: atom_id res chain seq x y z
N MET A 1 62.61 77.99 -10.57
CA MET A 1 63.19 76.73 -11.03
C MET A 1 62.23 75.63 -10.58
N GLU A 2 61.40 75.37 -11.46
CA GLU A 2 61.17 74.08 -12.20
C GLU A 2 61.26 72.80 -11.41
N PRO A 3 60.58 71.78 -11.91
CA PRO A 3 59.14 71.58 -12.22
C PRO A 3 58.72 70.09 -11.83
N CYS A 4 57.52 69.78 -12.20
CA CYS A 4 57.09 68.59 -12.87
C CYS A 4 56.48 67.47 -12.07
N GLU A 5 55.32 67.16 -12.53
CA GLU A 5 54.91 65.90 -13.20
C GLU A 5 54.62 64.75 -12.22
N GLY A 6 53.61 64.06 -12.31
CA GLY A 6 52.71 63.73 -13.39
C GLY A 6 51.61 62.84 -12.86
N THR A 7 50.45 63.04 -13.36
CA THR A 7 49.26 62.27 -13.13
C THR A 7 49.34 60.94 -13.88
N VAL A 8 49.25 59.87 -13.16
CA VAL A 8 49.00 58.53 -13.78
C VAL A 8 47.59 58.06 -13.44
N GLY A 9 46.72 58.11 -14.45
CA GLY A 9 45.39 57.60 -14.41
C GLY A 9 45.37 56.10 -14.25
N GLY A 10 44.92 55.61 -13.07
CA GLY A 10 44.62 54.25 -12.82
C GLY A 10 43.30 53.84 -13.44
N ALA A 11 43.32 53.16 -14.58
CA ALA A 11 42.14 52.53 -15.13
C ALA A 11 41.69 51.42 -14.20
N THR A 12 40.53 51.63 -13.55
CA THR A 12 39.82 50.63 -12.76
C THR A 12 39.33 49.51 -13.72
N LYS A 13 40.03 48.40 -13.77
CA LYS A 13 39.55 47.15 -14.42
C LYS A 13 38.27 46.75 -13.74
N LYS A 14 37.13 46.76 -14.46
CA LYS A 14 35.90 46.08 -14.05
C LYS A 14 36.20 44.64 -13.71
N PRO A 15 35.75 44.13 -12.57
CA PRO A 15 35.95 42.73 -12.22
C PRO A 15 35.30 41.82 -13.29
N LYS A 16 36.05 40.88 -13.82
CA LYS A 16 35.58 39.84 -14.71
C LYS A 16 34.49 39.07 -13.99
N PRO A 17 33.30 38.81 -14.60
CA PRO A 17 32.28 37.99 -13.95
C PRO A 17 32.90 36.64 -13.59
N SER A 18 32.75 36.27 -12.35
CA SER A 18 33.15 34.93 -11.85
C SER A 18 32.50 33.87 -12.70
N PRO A 19 33.21 32.83 -13.13
CA PRO A 19 32.58 31.72 -13.87
C PRO A 19 31.43 31.15 -13.04
N ALA A 20 30.27 31.02 -13.67
CA ALA A 20 29.10 30.41 -13.03
C ALA A 20 29.51 29.07 -12.41
N PRO A 21 29.03 28.75 -11.21
CA PRO A 21 29.39 27.51 -10.56
C PRO A 21 29.07 26.31 -11.50
N PRO A 22 29.95 25.30 -11.55
CA PRO A 22 29.82 24.21 -12.52
C PRO A 22 28.49 23.46 -12.47
N ILE A 23 27.76 23.55 -11.36
CA ILE A 23 26.41 22.96 -11.16
C ILE A 23 25.34 23.65 -12.01
N ALA A 24 25.47 24.96 -12.30
CA ALA A 24 24.52 25.70 -13.15
C ALA A 24 24.60 25.30 -14.64
N ALA A 25 25.63 24.56 -15.03
CA ALA A 25 25.83 24.07 -16.39
C ALA A 25 25.29 22.64 -16.62
N LEU A 26 24.74 21.97 -15.58
CA LEU A 26 24.18 20.64 -15.72
C LEU A 26 22.82 20.71 -16.44
N GLY A 27 22.67 19.90 -17.48
CA GLY A 27 21.36 19.68 -18.12
C GLY A 27 20.37 18.99 -17.17
N ASP A 28 19.08 19.19 -17.41
CA ASP A 28 18.00 18.67 -16.58
C ASP A 28 18.05 17.14 -16.44
N ASP A 29 18.44 16.42 -17.50
CA ASP A 29 18.59 14.95 -17.47
C ASP A 29 19.65 14.50 -16.45
N PHE A 30 20.82 15.13 -16.46
CA PHE A 30 21.87 14.82 -15.49
C PHE A 30 21.47 15.18 -14.07
N LEU A 31 20.77 16.31 -13.92
CA LEU A 31 20.25 16.73 -12.63
C LEU A 31 19.21 15.72 -12.11
N GLY A 32 18.31 15.23 -12.98
CA GLY A 32 17.38 14.16 -12.65
C GLY A 32 18.09 12.91 -12.13
N GLU A 33 19.16 12.45 -12.81
CA GLU A 33 19.95 11.30 -12.36
C GLU A 33 20.68 11.54 -11.02
N ILE A 34 21.08 12.77 -10.72
CA ILE A 34 21.65 13.13 -9.41
C ILE A 34 20.55 13.08 -8.35
N LEU A 35 19.39 13.67 -8.61
CA LEU A 35 18.25 13.65 -7.68
C LEU A 35 17.78 12.24 -7.36
N LEU A 36 17.76 11.35 -8.35
CA LEU A 36 17.43 9.94 -8.15
C LEU A 36 18.41 9.19 -7.22
N ARG A 37 19.59 9.71 -6.94
CA ARG A 37 20.57 9.13 -6.02
C ARG A 37 20.45 9.62 -4.58
N LEU A 38 19.63 10.64 -4.32
CA LEU A 38 19.41 11.15 -2.97
C LEU A 38 18.81 10.03 -2.08
N PRO A 39 19.15 10.02 -0.78
CA PRO A 39 18.81 8.89 0.09
C PRO A 39 17.32 8.77 0.43
N ASP A 40 16.61 9.89 0.51
CA ASP A 40 15.23 9.96 0.95
C ASP A 40 14.50 11.20 0.40
N MET A 41 13.21 11.25 0.63
CA MET A 41 12.34 12.33 0.17
C MET A 41 12.67 13.68 0.83
N ALA A 42 13.11 13.68 2.08
CA ALA A 42 13.50 14.93 2.76
C ALA A 42 14.71 15.56 2.06
N SER A 43 15.65 14.73 1.61
CA SER A 43 16.80 15.16 0.80
C SER A 43 16.36 15.69 -0.56
N LEU A 44 15.37 15.06 -1.21
CA LEU A 44 14.80 15.53 -2.48
C LEU A 44 14.10 16.88 -2.29
N ALA A 45 13.27 17.02 -1.25
CA ALA A 45 12.61 18.28 -0.91
C ALA A 45 13.62 19.40 -0.61
N SER A 46 14.66 19.10 0.17
CA SER A 46 15.74 20.05 0.45
C SER A 46 16.49 20.47 -0.82
N ALA A 47 16.73 19.53 -1.73
CA ALA A 47 17.33 19.78 -3.02
C ALA A 47 16.44 20.68 -3.90
N ALA A 48 15.13 20.44 -3.91
CA ALA A 48 14.17 21.25 -4.64
C ALA A 48 14.15 22.73 -4.16
N LEU A 49 14.44 22.99 -2.90
CA LEU A 49 14.55 24.32 -2.34
C LEU A 49 15.85 25.07 -2.68
N ALA A 50 16.84 24.39 -3.26
CA ALA A 50 18.15 24.99 -3.52
C ALA A 50 18.12 26.07 -4.61
N CYS A 51 17.39 25.86 -5.71
CA CYS A 51 17.20 26.86 -6.77
C CYS A 51 16.05 26.46 -7.72
N LYS A 52 15.60 27.40 -8.56
CA LYS A 52 14.49 27.20 -9.51
C LYS A 52 14.69 26.01 -10.45
N GLN A 53 15.89 25.78 -10.93
CA GLN A 53 16.18 24.63 -11.80
C GLN A 53 16.01 23.29 -11.06
N TRP A 54 16.55 23.18 -9.86
CA TRP A 54 16.42 21.97 -9.04
C TRP A 54 14.97 21.73 -8.64
N HIS A 55 14.24 22.81 -8.31
CA HIS A 55 12.81 22.72 -8.02
C HIS A 55 12.05 22.14 -9.21
N ARG A 56 12.25 22.70 -10.42
CA ARG A 56 11.57 22.23 -11.63
C ARG A 56 11.85 20.77 -11.90
N VAL A 57 13.11 20.31 -11.83
CA VAL A 57 13.48 18.92 -12.10
C VAL A 57 12.98 17.98 -11.01
N ALA A 58 13.04 18.38 -9.74
CA ALA A 58 12.52 17.57 -8.63
C ALA A 58 10.99 17.44 -8.67
N SER A 59 10.30 18.45 -9.19
CA SER A 59 8.83 18.45 -9.36
C SER A 59 8.37 17.80 -10.67
N ASP A 60 9.30 17.40 -11.54
CA ASP A 60 8.93 16.67 -12.77
C ASP A 60 8.29 15.33 -12.40
N PRO A 61 7.04 15.05 -12.85
CA PRO A 61 6.33 13.82 -12.52
C PRO A 61 7.09 12.55 -12.91
N ALA A 62 7.92 12.59 -13.97
CA ALA A 62 8.71 11.44 -14.38
C ALA A 62 9.88 11.18 -13.44
N VAL A 63 10.58 12.23 -13.01
CA VAL A 63 11.66 12.15 -12.01
C VAL A 63 11.10 11.70 -10.67
N PHE A 64 10.00 12.30 -10.24
CA PHE A 64 9.34 11.98 -8.97
C PHE A 64 8.92 10.49 -8.91
N ARG A 65 8.23 10.00 -9.95
CA ARG A 65 7.84 8.57 -10.06
C ARG A 65 9.03 7.62 -10.01
N ARG A 66 10.11 7.94 -10.73
CA ARG A 66 11.33 7.13 -10.71
C ARG A 66 12.00 7.16 -9.33
N PHE A 67 12.00 8.31 -8.67
CA PHE A 67 12.54 8.47 -7.32
C PHE A 67 11.75 7.62 -6.32
N ASP A 68 10.43 7.71 -6.35
CA ASP A 68 9.55 6.95 -5.47
C ASP A 68 9.69 5.43 -5.69
N ALA A 69 9.74 4.98 -6.94
CA ALA A 69 9.96 3.58 -7.28
C ALA A 69 11.32 3.02 -6.81
N LEU A 70 12.35 3.87 -6.69
CA LEU A 70 13.69 3.48 -6.23
C LEU A 70 13.83 3.51 -4.71
N ARG A 71 12.90 4.13 -4.00
CA ARG A 71 12.98 4.36 -2.57
C ARG A 71 11.96 3.50 -1.83
N ARG A 72 12.24 3.29 -0.56
CA ARG A 72 11.28 2.68 0.34
C ARG A 72 10.11 3.65 0.51
N PRO A 73 8.86 3.21 0.26
CA PRO A 73 7.70 3.99 0.65
C PRO A 73 7.81 4.37 2.13
N PRO A 74 7.53 5.61 2.51
CA PRO A 74 7.64 6.04 3.90
C PRO A 74 6.60 5.33 4.74
N LEU A 75 7.01 4.21 5.33
CA LEU A 75 6.19 3.47 6.29
C LEU A 75 5.97 4.34 7.53
N VAL A 76 4.74 4.66 7.81
CA VAL A 76 4.32 5.45 8.97
C VAL A 76 4.01 4.55 10.15
N GLY A 77 3.29 3.43 9.88
CA GLY A 77 2.88 2.50 10.91
C GLY A 77 2.16 1.29 10.37
N PHE A 78 1.49 0.62 11.27
CA PHE A 78 0.61 -0.51 10.96
C PHE A 78 -0.78 -0.23 11.53
N LEU A 79 -1.78 -0.32 10.67
CA LEU A 79 -3.17 -0.26 11.07
C LEU A 79 -3.64 -1.68 11.39
N LEU A 80 -4.14 -1.89 12.60
CA LEU A 80 -4.56 -3.18 13.11
C LEU A 80 -6.08 -3.17 13.25
N THR A 81 -6.70 -4.27 12.86
CA THR A 81 -8.13 -4.47 13.02
C THR A 81 -8.42 -5.57 14.04
N ASP A 82 -9.64 -5.66 14.50
CA ASP A 82 -10.03 -6.59 15.54
C ASP A 82 -9.85 -8.06 15.16
N ARG A 83 -9.83 -8.91 16.18
CA ARG A 83 -9.56 -10.34 16.09
C ARG A 83 -10.52 -11.05 15.12
N GLY A 84 -9.99 -11.54 14.06
CA GLY A 84 -10.68 -12.37 13.10
C GLY A 84 -9.88 -12.36 11.82
N ASP A 85 -9.89 -13.48 11.10
CA ASP A 85 -9.26 -13.54 9.79
C ASP A 85 -10.03 -12.71 8.76
N MET A 86 -11.09 -12.01 9.23
CA MET A 86 -12.02 -11.27 8.38
C MET A 86 -12.63 -10.10 9.14
N PRO A 87 -12.71 -8.91 8.52
CA PRO A 87 -13.60 -7.88 8.98
C PRO A 87 -15.02 -8.47 8.97
N SER A 88 -15.63 -8.58 10.14
CA SER A 88 -17.04 -8.94 10.21
C SER A 88 -17.85 -7.73 9.78
N PRO A 89 -18.76 -7.85 8.80
CA PRO A 89 -19.65 -6.75 8.46
C PRO A 89 -20.60 -6.38 9.62
N TYR A 90 -20.59 -7.15 10.69
CA TYR A 90 -21.50 -7.08 11.81
C TYR A 90 -20.87 -6.58 13.11
N ARG A 91 -19.60 -6.19 13.11
CA ARG A 91 -18.94 -5.65 14.30
C ARG A 91 -18.08 -4.47 13.91
N SER A 92 -18.21 -3.39 14.65
CA SER A 92 -17.26 -2.29 14.63
C SER A 92 -15.89 -2.84 15.00
N PRO A 93 -14.91 -2.80 14.12
CA PRO A 93 -13.58 -3.28 14.47
C PRO A 93 -12.94 -2.26 15.41
N ASN A 94 -12.41 -2.74 16.54
CA ASN A 94 -11.46 -1.93 17.28
C ASN A 94 -10.24 -1.70 16.38
N LEU A 95 -9.98 -0.47 16.04
CA LEU A 95 -8.84 -0.07 15.24
C LEU A 95 -7.72 0.39 16.17
N PHE A 96 -6.50 -0.04 15.86
CA PHE A 96 -5.31 0.40 16.54
C PHE A 96 -4.27 0.83 15.51
N PHE A 97 -3.61 1.93 15.76
CA PHE A 97 -2.48 2.36 14.95
C PHE A 97 -1.17 2.21 15.72
N VAL A 98 -0.25 1.41 15.19
CA VAL A 98 1.07 1.22 15.76
C VAL A 98 2.11 1.96 14.93
N HIS A 99 2.71 2.97 15.51
CA HIS A 99 3.77 3.75 14.87
C HIS A 99 5.01 2.90 14.58
N ALA A 100 5.51 2.96 13.34
CA ALA A 100 6.67 2.20 12.91
C ALA A 100 7.77 3.08 12.31
N THR A 101 7.67 4.39 12.48
CA THR A 101 8.67 5.32 11.94
C THR A 101 9.61 5.82 13.03
N ARG A 102 10.89 5.97 12.66
CA ARG A 102 11.90 6.65 13.49
C ARG A 102 12.15 8.08 13.03
N ASN A 103 11.54 8.48 11.94
CA ASN A 103 11.63 9.83 11.43
C ASN A 103 10.67 10.74 12.22
N PRO A 104 11.15 11.78 12.92
CA PRO A 104 10.30 12.61 13.76
C PRO A 104 9.21 13.35 12.99
N ASN A 105 9.47 13.75 11.75
CA ASN A 105 8.48 14.44 10.91
C ASN A 105 7.34 13.50 10.50
N LEU A 106 7.67 12.25 10.13
CA LEU A 106 6.66 11.24 9.83
C LEU A 106 5.88 10.84 11.08
N ALA A 107 6.54 10.78 12.23
CA ALA A 107 5.89 10.49 13.50
C ALA A 107 4.91 11.61 13.90
N ALA A 108 5.30 12.88 13.71
CA ALA A 108 4.42 14.02 13.96
C ALA A 108 3.21 14.01 13.02
N ALA A 109 3.41 13.84 11.70
CA ALA A 109 2.31 13.75 10.74
C ALA A 109 1.36 12.58 11.05
N ALA A 110 1.89 11.45 11.52
CA ALA A 110 1.06 10.33 11.95
C ALA A 110 0.29 10.60 13.25
N ALA A 111 0.88 11.35 14.17
CA ALA A 111 0.20 11.74 15.41
C ALA A 111 -0.96 12.71 15.15
N ASP A 112 -0.83 13.56 14.14
CA ASP A 112 -1.88 14.48 13.70
C ASP A 112 -2.94 13.82 12.80
N GLY A 113 -2.68 12.59 12.32
CA GLY A 113 -3.59 11.87 11.43
C GLY A 113 -4.83 11.33 12.15
N ASP A 114 -5.97 11.36 11.45
CA ASP A 114 -7.22 10.77 11.95
C ASP A 114 -7.35 9.30 11.49
N PHE A 115 -6.80 8.39 12.26
CA PHE A 115 -6.90 6.94 12.02
C PHE A 115 -8.14 6.28 12.65
N PHE A 116 -8.95 7.07 13.36
CA PHE A 116 -10.17 6.61 14.03
C PHE A 116 -11.44 7.13 13.36
N PHE A 117 -11.28 7.88 12.25
CA PHE A 117 -12.37 8.37 11.41
C PHE A 117 -13.29 9.40 12.09
N GLU A 118 -12.77 10.12 13.08
CA GLU A 118 -13.51 11.11 13.85
C GLU A 118 -13.99 12.29 12.99
N ASP A 119 -13.26 12.61 11.93
CA ASP A 119 -13.60 13.68 10.99
C ASP A 119 -14.61 13.25 9.92
N LEU A 120 -14.96 11.97 9.85
CA LEU A 120 -15.98 11.52 8.91
C LEU A 120 -17.39 11.78 9.45
N PRO A 121 -18.35 12.14 8.57
CA PRO A 121 -19.70 12.45 9.00
C PRO A 121 -20.33 11.26 9.69
N ALA A 122 -20.82 11.48 10.91
CA ALA A 122 -21.73 10.58 11.57
C ALA A 122 -23.11 10.63 10.89
N VAL A 123 -23.89 9.57 11.01
CA VAL A 123 -25.29 9.58 10.63
C VAL A 123 -26.10 9.70 11.92
N ASP A 124 -26.94 10.71 11.95
CA ASP A 124 -27.99 10.78 12.96
C ASP A 124 -29.06 9.74 12.57
N SER A 125 -28.92 8.51 13.02
CA SER A 125 -29.96 7.51 12.85
C SER A 125 -30.91 7.57 14.04
N ASP A 126 -32.17 7.94 13.78
CA ASP A 126 -33.26 7.85 14.76
C ASP A 126 -33.67 6.37 15.02
N ASP A 127 -33.11 5.42 14.28
CA ASP A 127 -33.42 3.99 14.39
C ASP A 127 -32.44 3.28 15.34
N GLU A 128 -32.71 3.35 16.64
CA GLU A 128 -32.09 2.52 17.66
C GLU A 128 -32.55 1.04 17.51
N GLU A 129 -32.14 0.33 16.45
CA GLU A 129 -32.23 -1.14 16.45
C GLU A 129 -31.15 -1.69 17.40
N GLU A 130 -31.58 -2.23 18.52
CA GLU A 130 -30.75 -2.73 19.61
C GLU A 130 -29.60 -3.64 19.12
N GLY A 131 -28.38 -3.20 19.31
CA GLY A 131 -27.19 -4.07 19.37
C GLY A 131 -26.24 -4.08 18.18
N TYR A 132 -26.51 -3.35 17.09
CA TYR A 132 -25.60 -3.27 15.95
C TYR A 132 -25.37 -1.81 15.55
N ASP A 133 -24.11 -1.39 15.63
CA ASP A 133 -23.72 -0.06 15.19
C ASP A 133 -23.44 -0.06 13.67
N TRP A 134 -24.54 0.03 12.90
CA TRP A 134 -24.46 0.08 11.43
C TRP A 134 -23.91 1.40 10.91
N ASP A 135 -23.88 2.42 11.74
CA ASP A 135 -23.54 3.78 11.37
C ASP A 135 -22.06 4.06 11.50
N GLU A 136 -21.31 3.15 12.14
CA GLU A 136 -19.87 3.27 12.22
C GLU A 136 -19.14 2.88 10.92
N TRP A 137 -18.10 3.64 10.61
CA TRP A 137 -17.20 3.33 9.52
C TRP A 137 -16.32 2.13 9.85
N ARG A 138 -16.21 1.20 8.89
CA ARG A 138 -15.45 -0.05 9.02
C ARG A 138 -14.37 -0.12 7.98
N LEU A 139 -13.15 -0.45 8.38
CA LEU A 139 -12.03 -0.63 7.47
C LEU A 139 -12.24 -1.86 6.58
N ARG A 140 -12.19 -1.67 5.26
CA ARG A 140 -12.29 -2.72 4.24
C ARG A 140 -10.96 -2.98 3.54
N GLY A 141 -10.03 -2.04 3.56
CA GLY A 141 -8.71 -2.18 2.94
C GLY A 141 -7.86 -0.94 3.09
N CYS A 142 -6.59 -1.09 2.77
CA CYS A 142 -5.60 -0.02 2.83
C CYS A 142 -4.60 -0.21 1.69
N ASP A 143 -4.38 0.84 0.91
CA ASP A 143 -3.30 0.90 -0.09
C ASP A 143 -2.89 2.34 -0.35
N GLY A 144 -1.59 2.56 -0.60
CA GLY A 144 -1.04 3.85 -1.03
C GLY A 144 -1.38 5.04 -0.12
N GLY A 145 -1.48 4.84 1.22
CA GLY A 145 -1.86 5.88 2.17
C GLY A 145 -3.36 6.20 2.22
N ARG A 146 -4.18 5.41 1.53
CA ARG A 146 -5.63 5.56 1.54
C ARG A 146 -6.31 4.36 2.20
N LEU A 147 -7.38 4.64 2.92
CA LEU A 147 -8.22 3.66 3.58
C LEU A 147 -9.53 3.53 2.82
N LEU A 148 -9.94 2.31 2.52
CA LEU A 148 -11.29 2.04 2.05
C LEU A 148 -12.15 1.70 3.24
N LEU A 149 -13.20 2.45 3.43
CA LEU A 149 -14.15 2.30 4.52
C LEU A 149 -15.53 1.97 3.97
N SER A 150 -16.33 1.27 4.75
CA SER A 150 -17.76 1.08 4.46
C SER A 150 -18.59 1.25 5.72
N ARG A 151 -19.84 1.65 5.53
CA ARG A 151 -20.88 1.68 6.59
C ARG A 151 -22.22 1.26 6.03
N GLY A 152 -23.21 1.24 6.90
CA GLY A 152 -24.57 0.80 6.58
C GLY A 152 -24.72 -0.71 6.69
N ARG A 153 -25.97 -1.16 6.80
CA ARG A 153 -26.34 -2.58 6.92
C ARG A 153 -25.94 -3.39 5.69
N ASP A 154 -26.01 -2.80 4.51
CA ASP A 154 -25.64 -3.40 3.24
C ASP A 154 -24.14 -3.24 2.91
N GLY A 155 -23.42 -2.38 3.64
CA GLY A 155 -22.02 -2.08 3.41
C GLY A 155 -21.75 -1.37 2.07
N LEU A 156 -22.75 -0.71 1.50
CA LEU A 156 -22.67 -0.03 0.21
C LEU A 156 -22.31 1.45 0.32
N ASP A 157 -22.44 2.07 1.47
CA ASP A 157 -21.90 3.40 1.70
C ASP A 157 -20.39 3.28 1.88
N LEU A 158 -19.64 3.81 0.93
CA LEU A 158 -18.19 3.69 0.90
C LEU A 158 -17.54 5.07 1.03
N ALA A 159 -16.38 5.09 1.67
CA ALA A 159 -15.48 6.23 1.65
C ALA A 159 -14.04 5.77 1.35
N VAL A 160 -13.36 6.51 0.49
CA VAL A 160 -11.90 6.41 0.36
C VAL A 160 -11.31 7.59 1.12
N TYR A 161 -10.66 7.29 2.22
CA TYR A 161 -10.21 8.27 3.21
C TYR A 161 -8.69 8.32 3.29
N ASP A 162 -8.16 9.53 3.32
CA ASP A 162 -6.76 9.80 3.62
C ASP A 162 -6.68 10.37 5.04
N PRO A 163 -6.21 9.59 6.02
CA PRO A 163 -6.20 10.02 7.42
C PRO A 163 -5.17 11.12 7.70
N ILE A 164 -4.15 11.29 6.86
CA ILE A 164 -3.13 12.34 7.05
C ILE A 164 -3.64 13.70 6.59
N SER A 165 -4.25 13.76 5.41
CA SER A 165 -4.87 15.00 4.90
C SER A 165 -6.29 15.22 5.40
N ARG A 166 -6.89 14.22 6.07
CA ARG A 166 -8.27 14.20 6.58
C ARG A 166 -9.31 14.46 5.48
N THR A 167 -9.04 13.94 4.28
CA THR A 167 -9.92 14.10 3.12
C THR A 167 -10.59 12.80 2.75
N ALA A 168 -11.87 12.87 2.35
CA ALA A 168 -12.66 11.71 1.98
C ALA A 168 -13.31 11.87 0.60
N VAL A 169 -13.38 10.78 -0.14
CA VAL A 169 -14.20 10.65 -1.34
C VAL A 169 -15.29 9.63 -1.07
N PHE A 170 -16.54 10.09 -1.03
CA PHE A 170 -17.69 9.23 -0.78
C PHE A 170 -18.17 8.58 -2.08
N LEU A 171 -18.48 7.29 -1.99
CA LEU A 171 -18.84 6.47 -3.13
C LEU A 171 -20.06 5.63 -2.77
N ARG A 172 -21.01 5.50 -3.71
CA ARG A 172 -22.11 4.57 -3.59
C ARG A 172 -22.27 3.78 -4.89
N PRO A 173 -22.23 2.45 -4.85
CA PRO A 173 -22.37 1.62 -6.03
C PRO A 173 -23.85 1.37 -6.37
N ASP A 174 -24.63 2.45 -6.56
CA ASP A 174 -26.08 2.38 -6.82
C ASP A 174 -26.39 1.54 -8.06
N GLY A 175 -27.25 0.55 -7.89
CA GLY A 175 -27.69 -0.35 -8.97
C GLY A 175 -26.59 -1.29 -9.53
N VAL A 176 -25.40 -1.29 -8.95
CA VAL A 176 -24.29 -2.17 -9.33
C VAL A 176 -24.40 -3.50 -8.59
N PHE A 177 -24.49 -3.45 -7.28
CA PHE A 177 -24.70 -4.61 -6.42
C PHE A 177 -26.15 -4.69 -5.99
N ARG A 178 -26.63 -5.89 -5.72
CA ARG A 178 -28.00 -6.05 -5.15
C ARG A 178 -27.93 -5.85 -3.66
N ALA A 179 -28.71 -4.91 -3.17
CA ALA A 179 -28.89 -4.75 -1.72
C ALA A 179 -29.36 -6.08 -1.11
N CYS A 180 -28.83 -6.41 0.04
CA CYS A 180 -29.39 -7.26 1.09
C CYS A 180 -29.17 -8.77 1.08
N THR A 181 -28.55 -9.43 0.13
CA THR A 181 -28.39 -10.89 0.25
C THR A 181 -26.95 -11.38 0.39
N HIS A 182 -25.98 -10.62 -0.06
CA HIS A 182 -24.57 -11.04 -0.03
C HIS A 182 -23.67 -9.87 0.32
N VAL A 183 -22.73 -10.14 1.21
CA VAL A 183 -21.72 -9.14 1.58
C VAL A 183 -20.80 -8.92 0.38
N VAL A 184 -20.78 -7.68 -0.11
CA VAL A 184 -19.82 -7.27 -1.14
C VAL A 184 -18.42 -7.26 -0.55
N ARG A 185 -17.47 -7.84 -1.25
CA ARG A 185 -16.05 -7.87 -0.89
C ARG A 185 -15.33 -6.82 -1.69
N TYR A 186 -14.53 -6.03 -1.01
CA TYR A 186 -13.88 -4.90 -1.62
C TYR A 186 -12.36 -5.04 -1.61
N ALA A 187 -11.71 -4.35 -2.53
CA ALA A 187 -10.29 -4.03 -2.49
C ALA A 187 -10.09 -2.59 -3.00
N ILE A 188 -9.05 -1.94 -2.52
CA ILE A 188 -8.59 -0.66 -3.05
C ILE A 188 -7.20 -0.84 -3.65
N VAL A 189 -6.97 -0.26 -4.83
CA VAL A 189 -5.68 -0.20 -5.50
C VAL A 189 -5.40 1.26 -5.84
N VAL A 190 -4.28 1.78 -5.37
CA VAL A 190 -3.87 3.17 -5.57
C VAL A 190 -2.73 3.21 -6.59
N ASP A 191 -2.89 4.02 -7.63
CA ASP A 191 -1.79 4.33 -8.54
C ASP A 191 -0.82 5.29 -7.86
N GLU A 192 0.41 4.82 -7.63
CA GLU A 192 1.45 5.61 -6.96
C GLU A 192 1.86 6.83 -7.78
N ALA A 193 1.66 6.79 -9.09
CA ALA A 193 2.13 7.83 -10.00
C ALA A 193 1.35 9.16 -9.86
N ASP A 194 0.02 9.07 -9.73
CA ASP A 194 -0.85 10.25 -9.67
C ASP A 194 -1.84 10.21 -8.50
N GLY A 195 -1.82 9.10 -7.74
CA GLY A 195 -2.69 8.87 -6.60
C GLY A 195 -4.15 8.68 -6.93
N SER A 196 -4.47 8.46 -8.20
CA SER A 196 -5.77 7.95 -8.56
C SER A 196 -5.96 6.55 -7.95
N PHE A 197 -7.19 6.16 -7.76
CA PHE A 197 -7.49 4.88 -7.15
C PHE A 197 -8.61 4.14 -7.87
N LEU A 198 -8.58 2.83 -7.72
CA LEU A 198 -9.65 1.93 -8.10
C LEU A 198 -10.24 1.33 -6.83
N VAL A 199 -11.57 1.31 -6.72
CA VAL A 199 -12.29 0.50 -5.74
C VAL A 199 -12.93 -0.65 -6.49
N ILE A 200 -12.53 -1.86 -6.16
CA ILE A 200 -13.01 -3.08 -6.80
C ILE A 200 -13.95 -3.76 -5.82
N GLY A 201 -15.16 -4.05 -6.26
CA GLY A 201 -16.13 -4.79 -5.47
C GLY A 201 -16.65 -6.01 -6.23
N PHE A 202 -16.94 -7.07 -5.51
CA PHE A 202 -17.68 -8.20 -6.06
C PHE A 202 -18.58 -8.87 -5.02
N ASP A 203 -19.74 -9.31 -5.49
CA ASP A 203 -20.61 -10.29 -4.90
C ASP A 203 -20.67 -11.50 -5.84
N PHE A 204 -21.73 -11.65 -6.61
CA PHE A 204 -21.78 -12.49 -7.82
C PHE A 204 -21.40 -11.72 -9.09
N ARG A 205 -21.26 -10.42 -8.99
CA ARG A 205 -20.93 -9.49 -10.08
C ARG A 205 -19.69 -8.74 -9.67
N GLY A 206 -18.81 -8.51 -10.62
CA GLY A 206 -17.67 -7.63 -10.42
C GLY A 206 -17.99 -6.21 -10.87
N ALA A 207 -17.48 -5.23 -10.14
CA ALA A 207 -17.49 -3.85 -10.57
C ALA A 207 -16.25 -3.10 -10.08
N VAL A 208 -15.83 -2.11 -10.84
CA VAL A 208 -14.71 -1.25 -10.50
C VAL A 208 -15.13 0.21 -10.60
N PHE A 209 -14.87 0.95 -9.55
CA PHE A 209 -14.91 2.41 -9.55
C PHE A 209 -13.52 2.93 -9.89
N SER A 210 -13.45 3.95 -10.74
CA SER A 210 -12.22 4.66 -11.02
C SER A 210 -12.36 6.12 -10.61
N SER A 211 -11.44 6.60 -9.75
CA SER A 211 -11.40 8.00 -9.33
C SER A 211 -11.13 8.96 -10.50
N ARG A 212 -10.45 8.50 -11.55
CA ARG A 212 -10.21 9.32 -12.75
C ARG A 212 -11.49 9.61 -13.54
N SER A 213 -12.41 8.66 -13.61
CA SER A 213 -13.68 8.82 -14.35
C SER A 213 -14.86 9.18 -13.46
N GLY A 214 -14.76 9.00 -12.15
CA GLY A 214 -15.84 9.16 -11.19
C GLY A 214 -16.98 8.16 -11.38
N LYS A 215 -16.74 7.02 -12.04
CA LYS A 215 -17.82 6.09 -12.43
C LYS A 215 -17.50 4.64 -12.07
N TRP A 216 -18.58 3.90 -11.77
CA TRP A 216 -18.57 2.45 -11.66
C TRP A 216 -18.71 1.81 -13.03
N VAL A 217 -17.89 0.80 -13.29
CA VAL A 217 -17.94 -0.03 -14.51
C VAL A 217 -18.11 -1.48 -14.08
N LYS A 218 -19.12 -2.16 -14.62
CA LYS A 218 -19.33 -3.60 -14.38
C LYS A 218 -18.28 -4.41 -15.11
N ILE A 219 -17.71 -5.40 -14.43
CA ILE A 219 -16.76 -6.34 -15.01
C ILE A 219 -17.43 -7.70 -15.15
N ASN A 220 -17.24 -8.34 -16.28
CA ASN A 220 -17.76 -9.68 -16.51
C ASN A 220 -16.91 -10.71 -15.74
N MET A 221 -17.51 -11.35 -14.73
CA MET A 221 -16.90 -12.42 -13.93
C MET A 221 -16.99 -13.80 -14.61
N GLU A 222 -17.78 -13.95 -15.68
CA GLU A 222 -17.93 -15.25 -16.38
C GLU A 222 -16.66 -15.69 -17.12
N ARG A 223 -15.74 -14.76 -17.36
CA ARG A 223 -14.47 -15.00 -18.05
C ARG A 223 -13.29 -15.18 -17.10
N VAL A 224 -13.53 -15.68 -15.89
CA VAL A 224 -12.43 -15.95 -14.95
C VAL A 224 -11.53 -17.05 -15.54
N LYS A 225 -10.26 -16.73 -15.72
CA LYS A 225 -9.27 -17.70 -16.22
C LYS A 225 -8.92 -18.67 -15.08
N LEU A 226 -9.19 -19.95 -15.31
CA LEU A 226 -8.75 -21.04 -14.42
C LEU A 226 -7.43 -21.61 -14.93
N GLU A 227 -6.56 -22.05 -14.02
CA GLU A 227 -5.33 -22.72 -14.40
C GLU A 227 -5.61 -24.06 -15.11
N LYS A 228 -4.81 -24.36 -16.14
CA LYS A 228 -4.91 -25.64 -16.89
C LYS A 228 -4.68 -26.81 -15.94
N GLY A 229 -5.66 -27.67 -15.81
CA GLY A 229 -5.62 -28.86 -14.96
C GLY A 229 -6.75 -28.93 -13.94
N ASP A 230 -7.40 -27.82 -13.65
CA ASP A 230 -8.60 -27.80 -12.82
C ASP A 230 -9.82 -28.01 -13.76
N VAL A 231 -10.11 -29.27 -14.05
CA VAL A 231 -11.28 -29.66 -14.87
C VAL A 231 -12.51 -29.56 -13.97
N THR A 232 -12.97 -28.34 -13.75
CA THR A 232 -14.19 -28.11 -13.01
C THR A 232 -15.12 -27.22 -13.85
N TYR A 233 -16.35 -27.70 -13.98
CA TYR A 233 -17.41 -27.11 -14.79
C TYR A 233 -17.72 -25.66 -14.42
N GLU A 234 -18.20 -24.86 -15.37
CA GLU A 234 -18.57 -23.45 -15.20
C GLU A 234 -19.49 -23.18 -14.01
N HIS A 235 -20.33 -24.13 -13.61
CA HIS A 235 -21.17 -24.07 -12.40
C HIS A 235 -20.37 -24.02 -11.09
N GLU A 236 -19.18 -24.61 -11.03
CA GLU A 236 -18.35 -24.58 -9.83
C GLU A 236 -17.61 -23.26 -9.60
N ILE A 237 -17.55 -22.37 -10.61
CA ILE A 237 -16.94 -21.06 -10.46
C ILE A 237 -17.76 -20.23 -9.45
N PHE A 238 -19.09 -20.30 -9.50
CA PHE A 238 -19.95 -19.57 -8.57
C PHE A 238 -19.82 -20.11 -7.14
N ASP A 239 -19.79 -21.41 -6.95
CA ASP A 239 -19.56 -22.01 -5.63
C ASP A 239 -18.16 -21.69 -5.11
N LYS A 240 -17.17 -21.58 -6.00
CA LYS A 240 -15.80 -21.21 -5.66
C LYS A 240 -15.64 -19.74 -5.29
N ILE A 241 -16.38 -18.82 -5.93
CA ILE A 241 -16.38 -17.39 -5.56
C ILE A 241 -16.86 -17.21 -4.12
N HIS A 242 -17.79 -18.02 -3.64
CA HIS A 242 -18.23 -18.01 -2.24
C HIS A 242 -17.14 -18.42 -1.25
N SER A 243 -16.11 -19.13 -1.69
CA SER A 243 -14.98 -19.46 -0.83
C SER A 243 -14.08 -18.24 -0.50
N PHE A 244 -14.18 -17.17 -1.27
CA PHE A 244 -13.47 -15.90 -1.02
C PHE A 244 -14.36 -15.00 -0.16
N SER A 245 -14.26 -15.10 1.15
CA SER A 245 -15.16 -14.44 2.08
C SER A 245 -14.56 -13.21 2.78
N SER A 246 -13.28 -12.93 2.55
CA SER A 246 -12.59 -11.75 3.08
C SER A 246 -12.52 -10.62 2.05
N ASP A 247 -12.30 -9.41 2.51
CA ASP A 247 -11.91 -8.31 1.65
C ASP A 247 -10.55 -8.57 1.01
N GLY A 248 -10.33 -7.92 -0.12
CA GLY A 248 -9.12 -8.05 -0.91
C GLY A 248 -8.00 -7.12 -0.46
N MET A 249 -6.82 -7.40 -0.95
CA MET A 249 -5.61 -6.62 -0.73
C MET A 249 -5.00 -6.20 -2.06
N ALA A 250 -4.21 -5.12 -2.05
CA ALA A 250 -3.47 -4.67 -3.21
C ALA A 250 -2.01 -5.15 -3.19
N ALA A 251 -1.46 -5.35 -4.37
CA ALA A 251 -0.04 -5.61 -4.60
C ALA A 251 0.37 -5.03 -5.95
N GLY A 252 0.81 -3.76 -5.97
CA GLY A 252 1.06 -3.02 -7.19
C GLY A 252 -0.20 -2.96 -8.06
N ARG A 253 -0.12 -3.46 -9.29
CA ARG A 253 -1.27 -3.51 -10.20
C ARG A 253 -2.28 -4.63 -9.92
N PHE A 254 -2.00 -5.51 -8.95
CA PHE A 254 -2.87 -6.64 -8.64
C PHE A 254 -3.76 -6.35 -7.44
N ALA A 255 -5.06 -6.61 -7.57
CA ALA A 255 -5.95 -6.83 -6.43
C ALA A 255 -6.15 -8.33 -6.24
N TYR A 256 -6.11 -8.83 -5.00
CA TYR A 256 -6.23 -10.25 -4.74
C TYR A 256 -7.05 -10.56 -3.49
N TRP A 257 -7.72 -11.70 -3.52
CA TRP A 257 -8.56 -12.21 -2.44
C TRP A 257 -8.11 -13.63 -2.07
N ARG A 258 -8.13 -13.90 -0.79
CA ARG A 258 -7.72 -15.20 -0.24
C ARG A 258 -8.92 -16.11 -0.08
N SER A 259 -8.75 -17.40 -0.36
CA SER A 259 -9.80 -18.38 -0.08
C SER A 259 -10.01 -18.55 1.43
N ASN A 260 -11.26 -18.87 1.82
CA ASN A 260 -11.58 -19.16 3.22
C ASN A 260 -11.12 -20.58 3.60
N THR A 261 -9.86 -20.67 3.99
CA THR A 261 -9.21 -21.95 4.30
C THR A 261 -9.82 -22.70 5.49
N LYS A 262 -10.57 -22.02 6.35
CA LYS A 262 -11.17 -22.67 7.53
C LYS A 262 -12.28 -23.66 7.17
N LYS A 263 -13.07 -23.40 6.13
CA LYS A 263 -14.14 -24.27 5.68
C LYS A 263 -13.63 -25.44 4.81
N ASP A 264 -12.59 -25.20 4.02
CA ASP A 264 -12.14 -26.13 2.99
C ASP A 264 -10.96 -27.02 3.37
N ARG A 265 -10.39 -26.87 4.57
CA ARG A 265 -9.22 -27.67 5.01
C ARG A 265 -9.39 -29.19 4.86
N HIS A 266 -10.62 -29.68 4.92
CA HIS A 266 -10.91 -31.10 4.76
C HIS A 266 -11.11 -31.54 3.32
N PHE A 267 -11.46 -30.63 2.40
CA PHE A 267 -11.81 -30.96 1.03
C PHE A 267 -10.80 -30.44 0.00
N ASN A 268 -10.03 -29.40 0.34
CA ASN A 268 -9.08 -28.82 -0.60
C ASN A 268 -7.80 -28.38 0.15
N PRO A 269 -6.76 -29.23 0.15
CA PRO A 269 -5.52 -28.93 0.88
C PRO A 269 -4.67 -27.82 0.23
N VAL A 270 -5.11 -27.27 -0.90
CA VAL A 270 -4.36 -26.30 -1.69
C VAL A 270 -4.98 -24.91 -1.56
N GLU A 271 -4.16 -23.91 -1.30
CA GLU A 271 -4.57 -22.50 -1.24
C GLU A 271 -4.93 -21.98 -2.62
N ARG A 272 -6.06 -21.29 -2.75
CA ARG A 272 -6.48 -20.63 -3.97
C ARG A 272 -6.52 -19.12 -3.76
N ILE A 273 -6.13 -18.40 -4.79
CA ILE A 273 -6.06 -16.94 -4.76
C ILE A 273 -6.81 -16.42 -5.99
N MET A 274 -7.81 -15.59 -5.76
CA MET A 274 -8.44 -14.85 -6.85
C MET A 274 -7.67 -13.55 -7.06
N VAL A 275 -7.30 -13.25 -8.29
CA VAL A 275 -6.50 -12.10 -8.67
C VAL A 275 -7.17 -11.35 -9.80
N LEU A 276 -7.23 -10.03 -9.67
CA LEU A 276 -7.54 -9.11 -10.76
C LEU A 276 -6.28 -8.34 -11.14
N ASP A 277 -5.87 -8.43 -12.39
CA ASP A 277 -4.87 -7.51 -12.95
C ASP A 277 -5.59 -6.22 -13.39
N THR A 278 -5.34 -5.12 -12.69
CA THR A 278 -6.03 -3.84 -12.94
C THR A 278 -5.60 -3.15 -14.24
N THR A 279 -4.52 -3.60 -14.86
CA THR A 279 -4.07 -3.08 -16.16
C THR A 279 -4.87 -3.70 -17.30
N THR A 280 -5.13 -5.01 -17.24
CA THR A 280 -5.87 -5.74 -18.26
C THR A 280 -7.34 -5.93 -17.92
N MET A 281 -7.73 -5.68 -16.67
CA MET A 281 -9.04 -5.98 -16.08
C MET A 281 -9.43 -7.47 -16.21
N GLU A 282 -8.44 -8.35 -16.20
CA GLU A 282 -8.63 -9.78 -16.28
C GLU A 282 -8.63 -10.44 -14.91
N TRP A 283 -9.63 -11.25 -14.65
CA TRP A 283 -9.74 -12.09 -13.47
C TRP A 283 -9.08 -13.45 -13.70
N SER A 284 -8.40 -13.93 -12.68
CA SER A 284 -7.85 -15.28 -12.66
C SER A 284 -7.95 -15.89 -11.27
N VAL A 285 -8.17 -17.22 -11.21
CA VAL A 285 -7.99 -17.99 -9.98
C VAL A 285 -6.73 -18.82 -10.15
N ILE A 286 -5.78 -18.58 -9.27
CA ILE A 286 -4.49 -19.27 -9.26
C ILE A 286 -4.39 -20.21 -8.05
N THR A 287 -3.70 -21.30 -8.24
CA THR A 287 -3.38 -22.28 -7.20
C THR A 287 -2.02 -21.94 -6.62
N ALA A 288 -1.93 -21.75 -5.31
CA ALA A 288 -0.66 -21.44 -4.65
C ALA A 288 0.23 -22.71 -4.56
N PRO A 289 1.57 -22.55 -4.55
CA PRO A 289 2.51 -23.67 -4.46
C PRO A 289 2.68 -24.23 -3.03
N PHE A 290 1.83 -23.83 -2.11
CA PHE A 290 1.89 -24.21 -0.70
C PHE A 290 0.51 -24.62 -0.19
N PRO A 291 0.45 -25.37 0.93
CA PRO A 291 -0.81 -25.83 1.49
C PRO A 291 -1.71 -24.69 1.97
N ALA A 292 -3.00 -24.93 2.00
CA ALA A 292 -3.98 -24.01 2.56
C ALA A 292 -3.66 -23.70 4.04
N GLY A 293 -3.78 -22.42 4.39
CA GLY A 293 -3.55 -21.91 5.73
C GLY A 293 -2.11 -21.47 6.04
N GLU A 294 -1.20 -21.55 5.09
CA GLU A 294 0.07 -20.82 5.19
C GLU A 294 -0.15 -19.31 5.07
N SER A 295 0.71 -18.54 5.73
CA SER A 295 0.66 -17.09 5.59
C SER A 295 1.41 -16.66 4.35
N TYR A 296 0.79 -15.83 3.53
CA TYR A 296 1.39 -15.32 2.30
C TYR A 296 0.88 -13.92 1.96
N CYS A 297 1.57 -13.25 1.04
CA CYS A 297 1.06 -12.11 0.29
C CYS A 297 1.42 -12.23 -1.18
N VAL A 298 0.66 -11.53 -2.00
CA VAL A 298 0.98 -11.31 -3.42
C VAL A 298 1.96 -10.15 -3.53
N ALA A 299 2.82 -10.18 -4.53
CA ALA A 299 3.73 -9.09 -4.88
C ALA A 299 3.72 -8.86 -6.39
N ASP A 300 3.81 -7.61 -6.79
CA ASP A 300 4.09 -7.22 -8.17
C ASP A 300 5.60 -6.97 -8.30
N MET A 301 6.29 -7.86 -9.01
CA MET A 301 7.74 -7.81 -9.19
C MET A 301 8.05 -7.88 -10.69
N PRO A 302 8.11 -6.73 -11.39
CA PRO A 302 8.33 -6.68 -12.85
C PRO A 302 9.60 -7.42 -13.29
N GLU A 303 10.65 -7.41 -12.46
CA GLU A 303 11.90 -8.12 -12.69
C GLU A 303 11.77 -9.66 -12.70
N HIS A 304 10.64 -10.16 -12.20
CA HIS A 304 10.31 -11.59 -12.17
C HIS A 304 9.07 -11.92 -13.01
N GLY A 305 8.66 -11.01 -13.91
CA GLY A 305 7.49 -11.21 -14.77
C GLY A 305 6.17 -10.77 -14.17
N GLY A 306 6.18 -10.06 -13.05
CA GLY A 306 5.01 -9.45 -12.41
C GLY A 306 4.56 -10.23 -11.19
N LEU A 307 3.56 -11.10 -11.32
CA LEU A 307 2.93 -11.77 -10.18
C LEU A 307 3.85 -12.77 -9.48
N CYS A 308 4.16 -12.48 -8.22
CA CYS A 308 4.93 -13.31 -7.32
C CYS A 308 4.18 -13.57 -6.01
N LEU A 309 4.61 -14.56 -5.24
CA LEU A 309 4.10 -14.84 -3.91
C LEU A 309 5.24 -14.87 -2.90
N PHE A 310 5.03 -14.23 -1.76
CA PHE A 310 5.84 -14.47 -0.58
C PHE A 310 5.04 -15.32 0.40
N SER A 311 5.57 -16.45 0.81
CA SER A 311 4.96 -17.28 1.85
C SER A 311 5.91 -17.50 3.02
N SER A 312 5.36 -17.72 4.20
CA SER A 312 6.16 -18.09 5.37
C SER A 312 5.95 -19.55 5.68
N LYS A 313 7.03 -20.31 5.63
CA LYS A 313 7.04 -21.70 6.07
C LYS A 313 7.94 -21.83 7.29
N GLU A 314 7.35 -22.20 8.44
CA GLU A 314 8.06 -22.26 9.71
C GLU A 314 8.73 -20.92 10.07
N GLN A 315 10.03 -20.79 9.82
CA GLN A 315 10.84 -19.59 10.11
C GLN A 315 11.60 -19.11 8.87
N CYS A 316 11.13 -19.55 7.70
CA CYS A 316 11.68 -19.14 6.42
C CYS A 316 10.64 -18.32 5.66
N LEU A 317 11.11 -17.32 4.94
CA LEU A 317 10.35 -16.58 3.96
C LEU A 317 10.70 -17.11 2.58
N GLN A 318 9.72 -17.55 1.83
CA GLN A 318 9.87 -18.13 0.51
C GLN A 318 9.36 -17.19 -0.56
N LEU A 319 10.16 -16.96 -1.62
CA LEU A 319 9.74 -16.23 -2.81
C LEU A 319 9.45 -17.21 -3.94
N TRP A 320 8.20 -17.23 -4.38
CA TRP A 320 7.70 -18.01 -5.49
C TRP A 320 7.45 -17.11 -6.70
N VAL A 321 7.96 -17.50 -7.83
CA VAL A 321 7.84 -16.78 -9.09
C VAL A 321 7.07 -17.62 -10.08
N ARG A 322 6.17 -17.00 -10.84
CA ARG A 322 5.40 -17.69 -11.86
C ARG A 322 6.23 -17.81 -13.14
N ASN A 323 6.36 -19.01 -13.68
CA ASN A 323 7.05 -19.23 -14.94
C ASN A 323 6.13 -18.95 -16.15
N SER A 324 6.69 -18.94 -17.35
CA SER A 324 5.97 -18.69 -18.60
C SER A 324 4.88 -19.71 -18.93
N VAL A 325 4.91 -20.88 -18.30
CA VAL A 325 3.93 -21.99 -18.49
C VAL A 325 2.81 -21.90 -17.44
N GLY A 326 2.89 -20.96 -16.49
CA GLY A 326 1.91 -20.78 -15.42
C GLY A 326 2.23 -21.55 -14.13
N GLY A 327 3.29 -22.37 -14.10
CA GLY A 327 3.74 -23.07 -12.89
C GLY A 327 4.52 -22.17 -11.94
N TRP A 328 4.67 -22.62 -10.69
CA TRP A 328 5.42 -21.91 -9.66
C TRP A 328 6.83 -22.48 -9.50
N VAL A 329 7.79 -21.60 -9.33
CA VAL A 329 9.19 -21.94 -9.06
C VAL A 329 9.62 -21.24 -7.78
N LEU A 330 10.13 -21.99 -6.82
CA LEU A 330 10.77 -21.42 -5.63
C LEU A 330 12.08 -20.75 -6.05
N LYS A 331 12.10 -19.43 -6.01
CA LYS A 331 13.25 -18.63 -6.45
C LYS A 331 14.24 -18.40 -5.33
N LYS A 332 13.74 -18.17 -4.11
CA LYS A 332 14.56 -17.92 -2.94
C LYS A 332 13.88 -18.46 -1.68
N ASP A 333 14.69 -18.92 -0.76
CA ASP A 333 14.30 -19.34 0.58
C ASP A 333 15.21 -18.59 1.58
N PHE A 334 14.61 -17.76 2.41
CA PHE A 334 15.32 -16.89 3.32
C PHE A 334 15.08 -17.33 4.76
N SER A 335 16.12 -17.73 5.45
CA SER A 335 16.01 -17.92 6.90
C SER A 335 15.80 -16.58 7.59
N LEU A 336 14.71 -16.44 8.35
CA LEU A 336 14.44 -15.27 9.19
C LEU A 336 15.21 -15.31 10.51
N LEU A 337 16.04 -16.34 10.71
CA LEU A 337 16.83 -16.55 11.92
C LEU A 337 18.08 -15.64 11.93
N ASN A 338 17.91 -14.37 12.22
CA ASN A 338 19.02 -13.48 12.54
C ASN A 338 19.40 -13.61 14.05
N GLU A 339 20.48 -12.92 14.45
CA GLU A 339 20.97 -12.95 15.83
C GLU A 339 19.92 -12.48 16.85
N TRP A 340 19.05 -11.56 16.45
CA TRP A 340 17.97 -11.05 17.29
C TRP A 340 16.85 -12.11 17.44
N MET A 341 16.44 -12.74 16.36
CA MET A 341 15.47 -13.82 16.35
C MET A 341 15.98 -15.05 17.13
N LYS A 342 17.29 -15.33 17.07
CA LYS A 342 17.91 -16.38 17.89
C LYS A 342 17.77 -16.11 19.38
N LYS A 343 17.93 -14.86 19.81
CA LYS A 343 17.76 -14.48 21.23
C LYS A 343 16.33 -14.68 21.71
N ILE A 344 15.34 -14.31 20.89
CA ILE A 344 13.91 -14.55 21.20
C ILE A 344 13.61 -16.05 21.20
N ARG A 345 14.23 -16.81 20.31
CA ARG A 345 13.97 -18.25 20.13
C ARG A 345 14.25 -19.10 21.35
N ARG A 346 15.24 -18.76 22.17
CA ARG A 346 15.59 -19.52 23.38
C ARG A 346 14.47 -19.57 24.41
N ALA A 347 13.57 -18.61 24.39
CA ALA A 347 12.49 -18.50 25.38
C ALA A 347 11.13 -19.03 24.90
N GLU A 348 10.95 -19.37 23.60
CA GLU A 348 9.62 -19.59 23.05
C GLU A 348 9.57 -20.68 21.96
N TRP A 349 8.83 -21.76 22.23
CA TRP A 349 8.79 -22.97 21.39
C TRP A 349 7.90 -22.86 20.15
N MET A 350 6.95 -21.93 20.10
CA MET A 350 6.00 -21.83 18.98
C MET A 350 5.91 -20.39 18.50
N LYS A 351 6.62 -20.14 17.43
CA LYS A 351 6.67 -18.81 16.78
C LYS A 351 6.02 -18.89 15.41
N ARG A 352 5.23 -17.89 15.08
CA ARG A 352 4.61 -17.77 13.77
C ARG A 352 4.97 -16.45 13.13
N VAL A 353 5.18 -16.51 11.83
CA VAL A 353 5.38 -15.33 11.00
C VAL A 353 4.19 -15.20 10.08
N ARG A 354 3.57 -14.04 10.07
CA ARG A 354 2.53 -13.68 9.11
C ARG A 354 3.14 -12.70 8.11
N VAL A 355 3.04 -13.03 6.83
CA VAL A 355 3.40 -12.11 5.76
C VAL A 355 2.23 -11.17 5.53
N LEU A 356 2.45 -9.87 5.62
CA LEU A 356 1.42 -8.84 5.51
C LEU A 356 1.34 -8.27 4.10
N ALA A 357 2.48 -7.81 3.59
CA ALA A 357 2.57 -7.20 2.27
C ALA A 357 4.01 -7.27 1.73
N ALA A 358 4.16 -7.08 0.44
CA ALA A 358 5.45 -6.84 -0.21
C ALA A 358 5.33 -5.64 -1.13
N ARG A 359 6.24 -4.66 -0.98
CA ARG A 359 6.21 -3.41 -1.75
C ARG A 359 7.61 -2.82 -1.87
N ALA A 360 7.96 -2.32 -3.06
CA ALA A 360 9.23 -1.63 -3.35
C ALA A 360 10.48 -2.35 -2.81
N GLY A 361 10.56 -3.67 -2.99
CA GLY A 361 11.70 -4.48 -2.55
C GLY A 361 11.76 -4.73 -1.03
N TYR A 362 10.68 -4.47 -0.29
CA TYR A 362 10.55 -4.79 1.12
C TYR A 362 9.41 -5.78 1.36
N VAL A 363 9.59 -6.64 2.35
CA VAL A 363 8.54 -7.53 2.85
C VAL A 363 8.19 -7.14 4.27
N TYR A 364 6.92 -6.95 4.52
CA TYR A 364 6.34 -6.55 5.80
C TYR A 364 5.71 -7.78 6.44
N MET A 365 6.07 -8.04 7.68
CA MET A 365 5.66 -9.24 8.38
C MET A 365 5.27 -8.91 9.82
N GLU A 366 4.42 -9.73 10.38
CA GLU A 366 4.19 -9.78 11.81
C GLU A 366 4.76 -11.08 12.37
N PHE A 367 5.42 -10.96 13.50
CA PHE A 367 5.95 -12.07 14.25
C PHE A 367 5.30 -12.12 15.62
N TRP A 368 4.75 -13.25 16.01
CA TRP A 368 4.17 -13.43 17.33
C TRP A 368 4.48 -14.80 17.93
N SER A 369 4.46 -14.84 19.26
CA SER A 369 4.53 -16.07 20.01
C SER A 369 3.14 -16.51 20.47
N ILE A 370 2.88 -17.82 20.39
CA ILE A 370 1.60 -18.37 20.86
C ILE A 370 1.49 -18.30 22.40
N ARG A 371 2.63 -18.30 23.11
CA ARG A 371 2.68 -18.36 24.56
C ARG A 371 2.86 -17.02 25.25
N LYS A 372 3.41 -16.06 24.56
CA LYS A 372 3.62 -14.71 25.11
C LYS A 372 2.79 -13.70 24.35
N ALA A 373 2.30 -12.71 25.08
CA ALA A 373 1.55 -11.62 24.52
C ALA A 373 2.37 -10.69 23.61
N ASN A 374 3.66 -10.93 23.41
CA ASN A 374 4.51 -10.05 22.62
C ASN A 374 4.42 -10.38 21.13
N SER A 375 4.09 -9.40 20.32
CA SER A 375 4.24 -9.46 18.87
C SER A 375 5.15 -8.33 18.37
N TYR A 376 5.68 -8.50 17.17
CA TYR A 376 6.62 -7.56 16.57
C TYR A 376 6.30 -7.44 15.08
N PHE A 377 6.43 -6.23 14.55
CA PHE A 377 6.42 -6.01 13.12
C PHE A 377 7.84 -6.04 12.58
N LEU A 378 8.03 -6.77 11.51
CA LEU A 378 9.31 -6.98 10.85
C LEU A 378 9.25 -6.39 9.46
N VAL A 379 10.28 -5.67 9.08
CA VAL A 379 10.43 -5.12 7.73
C VAL A 379 11.77 -5.59 7.17
N LEU A 380 11.70 -6.47 6.17
CA LEU A 380 12.86 -7.05 5.52
C LEU A 380 13.15 -6.34 4.20
N ASN A 381 14.34 -5.78 4.06
CA ASN A 381 14.83 -5.29 2.78
C ASN A 381 15.39 -6.47 1.97
N MET A 382 14.77 -6.79 0.84
CA MET A 382 15.10 -7.95 0.02
C MET A 382 16.45 -7.83 -0.71
N ARG A 383 16.92 -6.60 -0.92
CA ARG A 383 18.20 -6.35 -1.57
C ARG A 383 19.37 -6.47 -0.61
N THR A 384 19.26 -5.90 0.58
CA THR A 384 20.35 -5.85 1.57
C THR A 384 20.25 -6.93 2.63
N MET A 385 19.13 -7.65 2.67
CA MET A 385 18.78 -8.63 3.72
C MET A 385 18.80 -8.07 5.13
N LYS A 386 18.72 -6.75 5.28
CA LYS A 386 18.58 -6.08 6.58
C LYS A 386 17.14 -6.09 7.04
N MET A 387 16.95 -6.45 8.30
CA MET A 387 15.64 -6.49 8.94
C MET A 387 15.55 -5.40 10.01
N SER A 388 14.46 -4.62 9.94
CA SER A 388 14.05 -3.68 10.98
C SER A 388 12.94 -4.31 11.81
N VAL A 389 12.91 -4.03 13.11
CA VAL A 389 11.97 -4.60 14.06
C VAL A 389 11.28 -3.48 14.80
N PHE A 390 9.96 -3.55 14.89
CA PHE A 390 9.11 -2.60 15.61
C PHE A 390 8.27 -3.38 16.63
N PRO A 391 8.28 -2.99 17.91
CA PRO A 391 7.44 -3.65 18.90
C PRO A 391 5.96 -3.35 18.61
N ASN A 392 5.13 -4.36 18.74
CA ASN A 392 3.69 -4.18 18.89
C ASN A 392 3.40 -3.79 20.35
N ASN A 393 2.20 -3.29 20.66
CA ASN A 393 1.86 -2.91 22.01
C ASN A 393 2.14 -4.08 22.99
N PRO A 394 3.03 -3.89 24.00
CA PRO A 394 3.40 -4.97 24.90
C PRO A 394 2.30 -5.35 25.89
N GLU A 395 1.36 -4.45 26.19
CA GLU A 395 0.30 -4.66 27.18
C GLU A 395 -0.87 -5.47 26.63
N ASP A 396 -1.28 -5.19 25.38
CA ASP A 396 -2.30 -5.97 24.67
C ASP A 396 -1.89 -6.12 23.20
N PRO A 397 -1.10 -7.14 22.85
CA PRO A 397 -0.69 -7.34 21.47
C PRO A 397 -1.89 -7.73 20.63
N HIS A 398 -2.21 -6.86 19.72
CA HIS A 398 -3.28 -7.06 18.76
C HIS A 398 -2.94 -8.24 17.85
N ARG A 399 -3.92 -9.12 17.60
CA ARG A 399 -3.73 -10.37 16.83
C ARG A 399 -4.59 -10.45 15.56
N GLY A 400 -5.23 -9.35 15.20
CA GLY A 400 -6.06 -9.24 14.01
C GLY A 400 -5.24 -9.04 12.72
N PRO A 401 -5.90 -8.84 11.58
CA PRO A 401 -5.27 -8.38 10.36
C PRO A 401 -4.51 -7.08 10.59
N ALA A 402 -3.32 -6.96 9.99
CA ALA A 402 -2.49 -5.77 10.08
C ALA A 402 -2.17 -5.28 8.66
N PHE A 403 -2.35 -3.98 8.44
CA PHE A 403 -2.09 -3.32 7.17
C PHE A 403 -0.93 -2.35 7.33
N PRO A 404 0.19 -2.54 6.62
CA PRO A 404 1.24 -1.52 6.58
C PRO A 404 0.68 -0.24 5.96
N PHE A 405 0.78 0.86 6.70
CA PHE A 405 0.32 2.17 6.24
C PHE A 405 1.52 3.00 5.76
N PHE A 406 1.44 3.44 4.52
CA PHE A 406 2.47 4.24 3.88
C PHE A 406 1.96 5.66 3.68
N MET A 407 2.76 6.65 4.02
CA MET A 407 2.45 8.03 3.65
C MET A 407 2.58 8.17 2.14
N ARG A 408 1.57 8.75 1.53
CA ARG A 408 1.66 9.21 0.16
C ARG A 408 2.44 10.51 0.12
N LEU A 409 3.36 10.60 -0.82
CA LEU A 409 4.09 11.81 -1.09
C LEU A 409 3.48 12.46 -2.33
N GLU A 410 2.96 13.64 -2.17
CA GLU A 410 2.48 14.42 -3.31
C GLU A 410 3.66 15.07 -4.02
N PRO A 411 3.60 15.24 -5.36
CA PRO A 411 4.58 16.01 -6.08
C PRO A 411 4.67 17.41 -5.48
N LEU A 412 5.87 17.95 -5.38
CA LEU A 412 6.09 19.33 -4.94
C LEU A 412 5.44 20.27 -5.96
N LEU A 413 4.31 20.88 -5.59
CA LEU A 413 3.67 21.87 -6.43
C LEU A 413 4.57 23.12 -6.49
N GLY A 414 4.75 23.64 -7.70
CA GLY A 414 5.44 24.92 -7.90
C GLY A 414 4.67 26.07 -7.25
N PRO A 415 5.34 27.15 -6.82
CA PRO A 415 4.68 28.28 -6.17
C PRO A 415 3.76 29.12 -7.08
N ASP A 416 3.58 28.77 -8.33
CA ASP A 416 2.92 29.61 -9.35
C ASP A 416 1.85 28.88 -10.18
N GLU A 417 0.99 28.08 -9.59
CA GLU A 417 -0.32 27.84 -10.20
C GLU A 417 -1.39 28.48 -9.31
N ASP A 418 -1.56 29.80 -9.48
CA ASP A 418 -2.73 30.53 -9.03
C ASP A 418 -3.97 29.80 -9.58
N GLN A 419 -4.67 29.13 -8.69
CA GLN A 419 -6.00 28.61 -8.94
C GLN A 419 -6.97 29.78 -9.09
N ASN A 420 -7.03 30.35 -10.27
CA ASN A 420 -8.19 31.10 -10.70
C ASN A 420 -9.34 30.12 -10.98
N VAL A 421 -9.90 29.59 -9.91
CA VAL A 421 -11.23 28.97 -9.96
C VAL A 421 -12.22 30.13 -9.95
N HIS A 422 -12.60 30.62 -11.11
CA HIS A 422 -13.84 31.37 -11.28
C HIS A 422 -15.00 30.44 -10.90
N LEU A 423 -15.50 30.65 -9.69
CA LEU A 423 -16.85 30.21 -9.31
C LEU A 423 -17.82 31.16 -10.04
N ASP A 424 -18.30 30.77 -11.20
CA ASP A 424 -19.51 31.34 -11.77
C ASP A 424 -20.70 30.69 -11.07
N VAL A 425 -21.55 31.56 -10.51
CA VAL A 425 -22.81 31.34 -9.76
C VAL A 425 -23.90 30.74 -10.67
#